data_5eb30c2a1da4bf512ebf705aa819ab0a
#
_entry.id   5eb30c2a1da4bf512ebf705aa819ab0a
#
_cell.length_a   1.000
_cell.length_b   1.000
_cell.length_c   1.000
_cell.angle_alpha   90.00
_cell.angle_beta   90.00
_cell.angle_gamma   90.00
#
_symmetry.space_group_name_H-M   'P 1'
#
loop_
_entity.id
_entity.type
_entity.pdbx_description
1 polymer ?
#
loop_
_entity_poly.entity_id
_entity_poly.type
_entity_poly.pdbx_seq_one_letter_code
_entity_poly.pdbx_strand_id
1 'polypeptide(L)'
;ASFPLCLLLRDKGFNTQIKTHLEIDEKNGINCTTGSLGHGLPIATGMAFARKKTKKKGRIFVMISDGECQEGTTWESLLIASKHKLDNLIIIVDYNKLQALSKINDALPLENLEKKFKAFNCHCIAIKKGHDFKSIINGLKKIKKDKKPNVLIVHTVKGKGIKEFENDTIWHARQLKGEEITIGRKRLNLK
;
A
#
# COMPACT_ATOMS: atom_id res chain seq x y z
N ALA A 1 -4.62 -1.23 6.38
CA ALA A 1 -4.36 -2.28 5.37
C ALA A 1 -4.30 -3.69 6.00
N SER A 2 -3.97 -3.83 7.29
CA SER A 2 -3.89 -5.14 7.96
C SER A 2 -5.23 -5.89 8.00
N PHE A 3 -6.31 -5.18 8.27
CA PHE A 3 -7.64 -5.77 8.44
C PHE A 3 -8.12 -6.60 7.23
N PRO A 4 -8.13 -6.06 5.99
CA PRO A 4 -8.52 -6.84 4.82
C PRO A 4 -7.59 -8.03 4.56
N LEU A 5 -6.29 -7.90 4.83
CA LEU A 5 -5.34 -9.00 4.69
C LEU A 5 -5.67 -10.14 5.66
N CYS A 6 -5.94 -9.84 6.93
CA CYS A 6 -6.33 -10.84 7.92
C CYS A 6 -7.62 -11.58 7.51
N LEU A 7 -8.63 -10.86 7.00
CA LEU A 7 -9.86 -11.49 6.53
C LEU A 7 -9.59 -12.43 5.35
N LEU A 8 -8.82 -12.00 4.36
CA LEU A 8 -8.44 -12.84 3.22
C LEU A 8 -7.62 -14.08 3.61
N LEU A 9 -6.75 -13.96 4.63
CA LEU A 9 -6.02 -15.10 5.17
C LEU A 9 -6.95 -16.08 5.89
N ARG A 10 -7.93 -15.57 6.67
CA ARG A 10 -8.95 -16.40 7.30
C ARG A 10 -9.81 -17.14 6.29
N ASP A 11 -10.21 -16.50 5.21
CA ASP A 11 -10.94 -17.14 4.10
C ASP A 11 -10.14 -18.27 3.44
N LYS A 12 -8.81 -18.23 3.56
CA LYS A 12 -7.89 -19.29 3.09
C LYS A 12 -7.54 -20.32 4.16
N GLY A 13 -8.18 -20.28 5.32
CA GLY A 13 -8.03 -21.27 6.41
C GLY A 13 -6.92 -20.95 7.42
N PHE A 14 -6.29 -19.78 7.34
CA PHE A 14 -5.33 -19.36 8.36
C PHE A 14 -6.02 -18.79 9.60
N ASN A 15 -5.53 -19.09 10.79
CA ASN A 15 -6.07 -18.55 12.05
C ASN A 15 -5.38 -17.23 12.43
N THR A 16 -5.44 -16.24 11.54
CA THR A 16 -4.78 -14.96 11.71
C THR A 16 -5.54 -14.06 12.68
N GLN A 17 -4.84 -13.49 13.66
CA GLN A 17 -5.41 -12.48 14.56
C GLN A 17 -5.47 -11.11 13.86
N ILE A 18 -6.59 -10.40 14.06
CA ILE A 18 -6.75 -9.05 13.54
C ILE A 18 -6.04 -8.07 14.49
N LYS A 19 -4.95 -7.46 14.02
CA LYS A 19 -4.19 -6.45 14.74
C LYS A 19 -4.04 -5.20 13.88
N THR A 20 -3.87 -4.04 14.50
CA THR A 20 -3.59 -2.77 13.80
C THR A 20 -2.28 -2.86 13.01
N HIS A 21 -1.25 -3.38 13.65
CA HIS A 21 0.03 -3.73 13.04
C HIS A 21 0.22 -5.23 13.15
N LEU A 22 0.59 -5.84 12.03
CA LEU A 22 0.82 -7.29 11.98
C LEU A 22 2.21 -7.60 12.49
N GLU A 23 2.30 -8.59 13.36
CA GLU A 23 3.54 -9.20 13.82
C GLU A 23 3.75 -10.51 13.07
N ILE A 24 5.01 -10.90 12.92
CA ILE A 24 5.38 -12.15 12.26
C ILE A 24 4.66 -13.34 12.92
N ASP A 25 3.97 -14.12 12.11
CA ASP A 25 3.27 -15.34 12.50
C ASP A 25 3.19 -16.26 11.25
N GLU A 26 4.31 -16.89 10.95
CA GLU A 26 4.49 -17.68 9.72
C GLU A 26 3.48 -18.81 9.60
N LYS A 27 3.07 -19.42 10.73
CA LYS A 27 2.07 -20.49 10.78
C LYS A 27 0.71 -20.00 10.26
N ASN A 28 0.42 -18.72 10.45
CA ASN A 28 -0.83 -18.08 10.03
C ASN A 28 -0.66 -17.14 8.82
N GLY A 29 0.44 -17.30 8.05
CA GLY A 29 0.64 -16.61 6.78
C GLY A 29 1.22 -15.21 6.88
N ILE A 30 1.69 -14.77 8.06
CA ILE A 30 2.32 -13.48 8.26
C ILE A 30 3.83 -13.66 8.33
N ASN A 31 4.54 -13.32 7.27
CA ASN A 31 5.98 -13.58 7.12
C ASN A 31 6.89 -12.43 7.57
N CYS A 32 6.32 -11.26 7.90
CA CYS A 32 7.09 -10.14 8.44
C CYS A 32 6.23 -9.24 9.32
N THR A 33 6.85 -8.63 10.33
CA THR A 33 6.24 -7.58 11.13
C THR A 33 6.12 -6.30 10.31
N THR A 34 5.00 -5.58 10.45
CA THR A 34 4.69 -4.35 9.73
C THR A 34 4.37 -3.21 10.70
N GLY A 35 4.16 -1.98 10.17
CA GLY A 35 3.75 -0.81 10.93
C GLY A 35 4.81 0.28 11.04
N SER A 36 6.10 -0.06 10.95
CA SER A 36 7.16 0.93 10.85
C SER A 36 7.26 1.47 9.42
N LEU A 37 6.94 2.75 9.23
CA LEU A 37 7.02 3.40 7.92
C LEU A 37 8.44 3.29 7.35
N GLY A 38 8.54 3.17 6.02
CA GLY A 38 9.80 3.07 5.31
C GLY A 38 10.46 1.69 5.36
N HIS A 39 9.90 0.68 6.04
CA HIS A 39 10.52 -0.65 6.16
C HIS A 39 9.91 -1.70 5.21
N GLY A 40 8.67 -1.54 4.79
CA GLY A 40 8.01 -2.49 3.89
C GLY A 40 8.69 -2.59 2.53
N LEU A 41 9.06 -1.46 1.94
CA LEU A 41 9.70 -1.44 0.62
C LEU A 41 11.13 -2.00 0.60
N PRO A 42 12.02 -1.72 1.57
CA PRO A 42 13.33 -2.39 1.67
C PRO A 42 13.21 -3.92 1.76
N ILE A 43 12.31 -4.42 2.61
CA ILE A 43 12.06 -5.87 2.74
C ILE A 43 11.61 -6.46 1.40
N ALA A 44 10.61 -5.85 0.76
CA ALA A 44 10.10 -6.30 -0.55
C ALA A 44 11.17 -6.24 -1.64
N THR A 45 12.05 -5.25 -1.61
CA THR A 45 13.18 -5.10 -2.53
C THR A 45 14.16 -6.25 -2.35
N GLY A 46 14.49 -6.61 -1.11
CA GLY A 46 15.33 -7.77 -0.80
C GLY A 46 14.70 -9.09 -1.28
N MET A 47 13.42 -9.29 -1.06
CA MET A 47 12.67 -10.46 -1.53
C MET A 47 12.66 -10.54 -3.06
N ALA A 48 12.41 -9.41 -3.75
CA ALA A 48 12.42 -9.36 -5.22
C ALA A 48 13.82 -9.65 -5.79
N PHE A 49 14.86 -9.11 -5.16
CA PHE A 49 16.25 -9.36 -5.52
C PHE A 49 16.61 -10.84 -5.36
N ALA A 50 16.36 -11.44 -4.21
CA ALA A 50 16.63 -12.84 -3.94
C ALA A 50 15.91 -13.76 -4.94
N ARG A 51 14.63 -13.48 -5.21
CA ARG A 51 13.82 -14.23 -6.18
C ARG A 51 14.40 -14.16 -7.59
N LYS A 52 14.85 -12.98 -8.01
CA LYS A 52 15.47 -12.76 -9.32
C LYS A 52 16.82 -13.46 -9.43
N LYS A 53 17.68 -13.38 -8.39
CA LYS A 53 18.97 -14.04 -8.32
C LYS A 53 18.86 -15.57 -8.37
N THR A 54 17.88 -16.13 -7.67
CA THR A 54 17.63 -17.58 -7.66
C THR A 54 16.81 -18.06 -8.86
N LYS A 55 16.55 -17.19 -9.85
CA LYS A 55 15.75 -17.49 -11.06
C LYS A 55 14.34 -18.05 -10.76
N LYS A 56 13.80 -17.80 -9.58
CA LYS A 56 12.46 -18.23 -9.21
C LYS A 56 11.42 -17.32 -9.88
N LYS A 57 10.40 -17.92 -10.51
CA LYS A 57 9.28 -17.19 -11.13
C LYS A 57 8.42 -16.50 -10.06
N GLY A 58 7.74 -15.43 -10.44
CA GLY A 58 6.77 -14.70 -9.60
C GLY A 58 7.15 -13.25 -9.39
N ARG A 59 6.22 -12.50 -8.82
CA ARG A 59 6.33 -11.06 -8.53
C ARG A 59 6.18 -10.84 -7.04
N ILE A 60 6.80 -9.78 -6.54
CA ILE A 60 6.64 -9.28 -5.17
C ILE A 60 5.80 -8.02 -5.25
N PHE A 61 4.67 -8.02 -4.58
CA PHE A 61 3.81 -6.86 -4.43
C PHE A 61 4.05 -6.27 -3.04
N VAL A 62 4.19 -4.96 -2.98
CA VAL A 62 4.27 -4.21 -1.72
C VAL A 62 3.31 -3.03 -1.79
N MET A 63 2.50 -2.89 -0.75
CA MET A 63 1.64 -1.71 -0.59
C MET A 63 2.28 -0.77 0.41
N ILE A 64 2.47 0.46 0.01
CA ILE A 64 2.97 1.56 0.84
C ILE A 64 1.96 2.71 0.83
N SER A 65 2.03 3.57 1.83
CA SER A 65 1.25 4.82 1.85
C SER A 65 2.00 5.97 1.18
N ASP A 66 1.29 7.05 0.94
CA ASP A 66 1.92 8.31 0.54
C ASP A 66 2.81 8.88 1.67
N GLY A 67 2.44 8.70 2.94
CA GLY A 67 3.30 9.03 4.08
C GLY A 67 4.63 8.29 4.10
N GLU A 68 4.67 7.02 3.65
CA GLU A 68 5.93 6.28 3.50
C GLU A 68 6.85 6.87 2.42
N CYS A 69 6.32 7.61 1.46
CA CYS A 69 7.11 8.33 0.48
C CYS A 69 7.87 9.54 1.06
N GLN A 70 7.65 9.87 2.33
CA GLN A 70 8.43 10.87 3.06
C GLN A 70 9.63 10.25 3.80
N GLU A 71 9.70 8.91 3.88
CA GLU A 71 10.82 8.18 4.46
C GLU A 71 11.98 8.02 3.45
N GLY A 72 13.22 8.28 3.89
CA GLY A 72 14.42 8.17 3.06
C GLY A 72 14.63 6.78 2.50
N THR A 73 14.38 5.74 3.31
CA THR A 73 14.53 4.32 2.95
C THR A 73 13.67 3.89 1.76
N THR A 74 12.53 4.56 1.53
CA THR A 74 11.70 4.37 0.33
C THR A 74 12.51 4.66 -0.94
N TRP A 75 13.21 5.79 -0.98
CA TRP A 75 13.99 6.23 -2.14
C TRP A 75 15.30 5.45 -2.31
N GLU A 76 15.97 5.13 -1.20
CA GLU A 76 17.15 4.26 -1.18
C GLU A 76 16.83 2.87 -1.75
N SER A 77 15.69 2.31 -1.39
CA SER A 77 15.21 1.02 -1.93
C SER A 77 15.02 1.07 -3.45
N LEU A 78 14.56 2.21 -3.99
CA LEU A 78 14.39 2.38 -5.42
C LEU A 78 15.72 2.46 -6.18
N LEU A 79 16.78 3.03 -5.58
CA LEU A 79 18.12 3.00 -6.14
C LEU A 79 18.59 1.55 -6.32
N ILE A 80 18.42 0.72 -5.29
CA ILE A 80 18.76 -0.71 -5.32
C ILE A 80 17.90 -1.46 -6.35
N ALA A 81 16.58 -1.22 -6.32
CA ALA A 81 15.64 -1.88 -7.24
C ALA A 81 15.94 -1.54 -8.71
N SER A 82 16.27 -0.29 -9.00
CA SER A 82 16.67 0.17 -10.33
C SER A 82 18.01 -0.43 -10.77
N LYS A 83 19.02 -0.38 -9.91
CA LYS A 83 20.35 -0.99 -10.14
C LYS A 83 20.24 -2.46 -10.55
N HIS A 84 19.44 -3.21 -9.83
CA HIS A 84 19.24 -4.65 -10.05
C HIS A 84 18.11 -4.97 -11.03
N LYS A 85 17.52 -3.94 -11.66
CA LYS A 85 16.49 -4.11 -12.71
C LYS A 85 15.32 -4.97 -12.23
N LEU A 86 14.81 -4.72 -11.03
CA LEU A 86 13.80 -5.55 -10.36
C LEU A 86 12.40 -5.33 -10.94
N ASP A 87 12.18 -5.77 -12.17
CA ASP A 87 10.88 -5.72 -12.86
C ASP A 87 9.84 -6.71 -12.30
N ASN A 88 10.25 -7.54 -11.36
CA ASN A 88 9.41 -8.40 -10.54
C ASN A 88 8.96 -7.73 -9.24
N LEU A 89 9.39 -6.50 -8.94
CA LEU A 89 8.91 -5.69 -7.82
C LEU A 89 7.79 -4.76 -8.30
N ILE A 90 6.62 -4.88 -7.68
CA ILE A 90 5.43 -4.06 -7.95
C ILE A 90 5.06 -3.31 -6.68
N ILE A 91 5.19 -2.00 -6.73
CA ILE A 91 4.92 -1.08 -5.63
C ILE A 91 3.54 -0.46 -5.85
N ILE A 92 2.65 -0.58 -4.88
CA ILE A 92 1.33 0.04 -4.90
C ILE A 92 1.33 1.13 -3.85
N VAL A 93 1.14 2.38 -4.27
CA VAL A 93 1.05 3.54 -3.39
C VAL A 93 -0.42 3.86 -3.15
N ASP A 94 -0.90 3.71 -1.93
CA ASP A 94 -2.19 4.25 -1.49
C ASP A 94 -2.07 5.77 -1.35
N TYR A 95 -2.47 6.49 -2.39
CA TYR A 95 -2.31 7.94 -2.49
C TYR A 95 -3.61 8.64 -2.13
N ASN A 96 -3.90 8.72 -0.84
CA ASN A 96 -5.10 9.39 -0.30
C ASN A 96 -4.84 10.84 0.15
N LYS A 97 -3.59 11.29 0.16
CA LYS A 97 -3.13 12.66 0.51
C LYS A 97 -3.32 13.04 1.98
N LEU A 98 -3.57 12.07 2.85
CA LEU A 98 -3.74 12.28 4.28
C LEU A 98 -2.82 11.37 5.07
N GLN A 99 -2.11 11.95 6.04
CA GLN A 99 -1.37 11.20 7.05
C GLN A 99 -2.06 11.30 8.42
N ALA A 100 -1.38 10.89 9.49
CA ALA A 100 -1.98 10.78 10.81
C ALA A 100 -2.53 12.11 11.36
N LEU A 101 -1.80 13.21 11.17
CA LEU A 101 -2.10 14.49 11.82
C LEU A 101 -2.50 15.60 10.85
N SER A 102 -2.23 15.44 9.54
CA SER A 102 -2.45 16.51 8.56
C SER A 102 -2.59 15.97 7.14
N LYS A 103 -2.83 16.88 6.20
CA LYS A 103 -2.65 16.59 4.77
C LYS A 103 -1.16 16.40 4.47
N ILE A 104 -0.86 15.55 3.51
CA ILE A 104 0.53 15.29 3.07
C ILE A 104 1.26 16.59 2.71
N ASN A 105 0.58 17.48 1.97
CA ASN A 105 1.21 18.71 1.50
C ASN A 105 1.45 19.74 2.58
N ASP A 106 0.69 19.69 3.67
CA ASP A 106 0.86 20.60 4.82
C ASP A 106 2.05 20.17 5.69
N ALA A 107 2.35 18.85 5.72
CA ALA A 107 3.47 18.31 6.47
C ALA A 107 4.78 18.35 5.67
N LEU A 108 4.84 17.61 4.58
CA LEU A 108 6.00 17.54 3.68
C LEU A 108 5.52 17.23 2.25
N PRO A 109 5.54 18.22 1.33
CA PRO A 109 4.98 18.09 0.00
C PRO A 109 5.60 16.98 -0.84
N LEU A 110 4.77 16.18 -1.49
CA LEU A 110 5.16 15.09 -2.38
C LEU A 110 4.91 15.37 -3.88
N GLU A 111 4.51 16.61 -4.23
CA GLU A 111 4.26 16.95 -5.64
C GLU A 111 5.49 16.69 -6.49
N ASN A 112 5.41 16.33 -7.54
CA ASN A 112 4.75 15.44 -8.42
C ASN A 112 5.27 14.02 -8.16
N LEU A 113 4.59 13.24 -7.39
CA LEU A 113 5.05 11.92 -6.96
C LEU A 113 5.38 11.01 -8.16
N GLU A 114 4.60 11.09 -9.25
CA GLU A 114 4.87 10.32 -10.46
C GLU A 114 6.23 10.69 -11.09
N LYS A 115 6.57 11.99 -11.15
CA LYS A 115 7.87 12.44 -11.66
C LYS A 115 9.00 11.98 -10.76
N LYS A 116 8.82 11.99 -9.44
CA LYS A 116 9.83 11.49 -8.49
C LYS A 116 10.12 10.01 -8.74
N PHE A 117 9.12 9.13 -8.79
CA PHE A 117 9.33 7.72 -9.09
C PHE A 117 9.97 7.50 -10.48
N LYS A 118 9.57 8.26 -11.49
CA LYS A 118 10.21 8.19 -12.82
C LYS A 118 11.68 8.60 -12.79
N ALA A 119 12.06 9.60 -11.98
CA ALA A 119 13.46 10.01 -11.80
C ALA A 119 14.30 8.89 -11.16
N PHE A 120 13.68 8.03 -10.32
CA PHE A 120 14.31 6.81 -9.81
C PHE A 120 14.20 5.62 -10.78
N ASN A 121 13.97 5.88 -12.06
CA ASN A 121 13.92 4.87 -13.13
C ASN A 121 12.83 3.82 -12.95
N CYS A 122 11.70 4.17 -12.34
CA CYS A 122 10.55 3.30 -12.21
C CYS A 122 9.57 3.47 -13.39
N HIS A 123 8.87 2.39 -13.75
CA HIS A 123 7.71 2.45 -14.61
C HIS A 123 6.48 2.82 -13.78
N CYS A 124 5.89 4.00 -14.03
CA CYS A 124 4.79 4.53 -13.22
C CYS A 124 3.46 4.43 -13.96
N ILE A 125 2.43 4.03 -13.20
CA ILE A 125 1.04 3.89 -13.66
C ILE A 125 0.17 4.65 -12.67
N ALA A 126 -0.49 5.73 -13.09
CA ALA A 126 -1.44 6.45 -12.26
C ALA A 126 -2.85 5.87 -12.44
N ILE A 127 -3.49 5.49 -11.33
CA ILE A 127 -4.86 4.99 -11.28
C ILE A 127 -5.72 6.05 -10.60
N LYS A 128 -6.42 6.87 -11.40
CA LYS A 128 -7.21 8.01 -10.89
C LYS A 128 -8.46 7.59 -10.11
N LYS A 129 -9.05 6.43 -10.43
CA LYS A 129 -10.24 5.89 -9.77
C LYS A 129 -9.85 4.68 -8.91
N GLY A 130 -9.19 4.95 -7.77
CA GLY A 130 -8.63 3.91 -6.89
C GLY A 130 -9.65 3.07 -6.11
N HIS A 131 -10.94 3.43 -6.18
CA HIS A 131 -12.04 2.65 -5.61
C HIS A 131 -12.86 1.91 -6.67
N ASP A 132 -12.44 1.97 -7.93
CA ASP A 132 -13.08 1.25 -9.04
C ASP A 132 -12.27 0.01 -9.44
N PHE A 133 -12.82 -1.18 -9.24
CA PHE A 133 -12.15 -2.44 -9.55
C PHE A 133 -11.68 -2.55 -11.00
N LYS A 134 -12.48 -2.05 -11.96
CA LYS A 134 -12.11 -2.07 -13.37
C LYS A 134 -10.86 -1.22 -13.64
N SER A 135 -10.78 -0.05 -13.02
CA SER A 135 -9.62 0.84 -13.11
C SER A 135 -8.37 0.22 -12.50
N ILE A 136 -8.50 -0.43 -11.33
CA ILE A 136 -7.39 -1.13 -10.66
C ILE A 136 -6.90 -2.28 -11.52
N ILE A 137 -7.79 -3.15 -12.01
CA ILE A 137 -7.44 -4.29 -12.87
C ILE A 137 -6.75 -3.81 -14.15
N ASN A 138 -7.26 -2.76 -14.77
CA ASN A 138 -6.64 -2.18 -15.97
C ASN A 138 -5.26 -1.58 -15.67
N GLY A 139 -5.05 -1.01 -14.48
CA GLY A 139 -3.74 -0.58 -14.02
C GLY A 139 -2.77 -1.75 -13.86
N LEU A 140 -3.21 -2.83 -13.21
CA LEU A 140 -2.39 -4.04 -13.02
C LEU A 140 -1.99 -4.70 -14.34
N LYS A 141 -2.85 -4.66 -15.37
CA LYS A 141 -2.55 -5.17 -16.73
C LYS A 141 -1.45 -4.37 -17.44
N LYS A 142 -1.17 -3.12 -17.02
CA LYS A 142 -0.12 -2.27 -17.60
C LYS A 142 1.27 -2.51 -17.00
N ILE A 143 1.40 -3.41 -16.03
CA ILE A 143 2.69 -3.78 -15.44
C ILE A 143 3.59 -4.37 -16.52
N LYS A 144 4.81 -3.87 -16.60
CA LYS A 144 5.82 -4.27 -17.60
C LYS A 144 6.92 -5.14 -17.01
N LYS A 145 7.51 -5.97 -17.87
CA LYS A 145 8.75 -6.71 -17.61
C LYS A 145 9.88 -6.13 -18.46
N ASP A 146 10.23 -4.88 -18.20
CA ASP A 146 11.16 -4.10 -18.99
C ASP A 146 12.41 -3.67 -18.21
N LYS A 147 12.79 -4.47 -17.23
CA LYS A 147 13.97 -4.25 -16.36
C LYS A 147 13.85 -3.04 -15.43
N LYS A 148 12.63 -2.54 -15.21
CA LYS A 148 12.36 -1.45 -14.26
C LYS A 148 11.35 -1.88 -13.19
N PRO A 149 11.48 -1.43 -11.93
CA PRO A 149 10.42 -1.61 -10.95
C PRO A 149 9.12 -0.94 -11.43
N ASN A 150 7.99 -1.53 -11.09
CA ASN A 150 6.68 -0.96 -11.42
C ASN A 150 6.08 -0.27 -10.21
N VAL A 151 5.53 0.92 -10.41
CA VAL A 151 4.84 1.70 -9.37
C VAL A 151 3.44 2.04 -9.84
N LEU A 152 2.44 1.64 -9.08
CA LEU A 152 1.04 2.01 -9.28
C LEU A 152 0.67 3.06 -8.23
N ILE A 153 0.43 4.29 -8.66
CA ILE A 153 -0.03 5.39 -7.79
C ILE A 153 -1.56 5.38 -7.83
N VAL A 154 -2.18 4.89 -6.75
CA VAL A 154 -3.62 4.66 -6.69
C VAL A 154 -4.25 5.81 -5.90
N HIS A 155 -5.01 6.66 -6.60
CA HIS A 155 -5.72 7.77 -5.95
C HIS A 155 -6.96 7.24 -5.22
N THR A 156 -6.93 7.35 -3.91
CA THR A 156 -7.99 6.87 -3.02
C THR A 156 -8.56 8.01 -2.16
N VAL A 157 -9.57 7.69 -1.40
CA VAL A 157 -10.20 8.58 -0.41
C VAL A 157 -10.16 7.84 0.93
N LYS A 158 -9.51 8.42 1.95
CA LYS A 158 -9.54 7.88 3.31
C LYS A 158 -10.99 7.85 3.83
N GLY A 159 -11.41 6.73 4.43
CA GLY A 159 -12.77 6.56 4.95
C GLY A 159 -13.83 6.28 3.88
N LYS A 160 -13.42 5.95 2.64
CA LYS A 160 -14.34 5.66 1.52
C LYS A 160 -15.38 4.61 1.87
N GLY A 161 -16.63 4.93 1.57
CA GLY A 161 -17.80 4.07 1.82
C GLY A 161 -18.78 4.65 2.83
N ILE A 162 -18.32 5.52 3.72
CA ILE A 162 -19.16 6.26 4.65
C ILE A 162 -18.84 7.74 4.50
N LYS A 163 -19.73 8.48 3.85
CA LYS A 163 -19.49 9.87 3.45
C LYS A 163 -19.07 10.77 4.61
N GLU A 164 -19.62 10.54 5.79
CA GLU A 164 -19.32 11.26 7.02
C GLU A 164 -17.90 11.03 7.53
N PHE A 165 -17.22 9.97 7.06
CA PHE A 165 -15.88 9.61 7.46
C PHE A 165 -14.83 9.86 6.37
N GLU A 166 -15.26 10.34 5.19
CA GLU A 166 -14.35 10.58 4.08
C GLU A 166 -13.48 11.83 4.31
N ASN A 167 -12.19 11.71 3.97
CA ASN A 167 -11.19 12.79 3.99
C ASN A 167 -10.94 13.44 5.36
N ASP A 168 -11.11 12.69 6.45
CA ASP A 168 -10.79 13.16 7.78
C ASP A 168 -9.61 12.37 8.38
N THR A 169 -8.60 13.09 8.89
CA THR A 169 -7.39 12.52 9.49
C THR A 169 -7.68 11.77 10.78
N ILE A 170 -8.77 12.11 11.49
CA ILE A 170 -9.16 11.47 12.75
C ILE A 170 -9.31 9.93 12.60
N TRP A 171 -9.65 9.45 11.41
CA TRP A 171 -9.83 8.04 11.09
C TRP A 171 -8.51 7.29 10.79
N HIS A 172 -7.38 7.92 11.04
CA HIS A 172 -6.09 7.25 10.79
C HIS A 172 -5.85 6.09 11.76
N ALA A 173 -6.12 6.27 13.05
CA ALA A 173 -5.83 5.28 14.08
C ALA A 173 -6.92 5.14 15.16
N ARG A 174 -8.08 5.76 14.98
CA ARG A 174 -9.17 5.76 15.95
C ARG A 174 -10.23 4.71 15.60
N GLN A 175 -10.77 4.06 16.61
CA GLN A 175 -11.95 3.20 16.47
C GLN A 175 -13.23 4.04 16.52
N LEU A 176 -14.28 3.56 15.84
CA LEU A 176 -15.63 4.13 15.92
C LEU A 176 -16.20 3.98 17.34
N LYS A 177 -16.93 4.97 17.83
CA LYS A 177 -17.56 4.96 19.16
C LYS A 177 -19.00 5.51 19.06
N GLY A 178 -19.88 5.01 19.94
CA GLY A 178 -21.22 5.53 20.12
C GLY A 178 -22.00 5.68 18.81
N GLU A 179 -22.48 6.88 18.52
CA GLU A 179 -23.27 7.20 17.33
C GLU A 179 -22.55 6.92 16.00
N GLU A 180 -21.22 6.97 15.98
CA GLU A 180 -20.43 6.69 14.78
C GLU A 180 -20.62 5.24 14.31
N ILE A 181 -20.76 4.30 15.25
CA ILE A 181 -21.05 2.90 14.92
C ILE A 181 -22.43 2.80 14.31
N THR A 182 -23.41 3.54 14.87
CA THR A 182 -24.80 3.59 14.35
C THR A 182 -24.84 4.16 12.95
N ILE A 183 -24.13 5.28 12.70
CA ILE A 183 -23.98 5.89 11.38
C ILE A 183 -23.36 4.88 10.41
N GLY A 184 -22.26 4.24 10.82
CA GLY A 184 -21.56 3.25 10.00
C GLY A 184 -22.46 2.08 9.60
N ARG A 185 -23.15 1.47 10.56
CA ARG A 185 -24.11 0.38 10.31
C ARG A 185 -25.22 0.80 9.34
N LYS A 186 -25.84 1.96 9.57
CA LYS A 186 -26.91 2.50 8.73
C LYS A 186 -26.43 2.70 7.29
N ARG A 187 -25.26 3.31 7.09
CA ARG A 187 -24.68 3.57 5.76
C ARG A 187 -24.30 2.32 4.99
N LEU A 188 -23.90 1.29 5.71
CA LEU A 188 -23.51 -0.01 5.13
C LEU A 188 -24.64 -1.03 5.08
N ASN A 189 -25.90 -0.62 5.43
CA ASN A 189 -27.07 -1.51 5.52
C ASN A 189 -26.82 -2.75 6.40
N LEU A 190 -26.04 -2.59 7.46
CA LEU A 190 -25.80 -3.65 8.45
C LEU A 190 -26.82 -3.59 9.58
N LYS A 191 -27.37 -4.75 9.95
CA LYS A 191 -28.26 -4.90 11.10
C LYS A 191 -27.48 -4.83 12.43
#